data_62a993558776bcb9f858fb0065d0527f
#
_entry.id   62a993558776bcb9f858fb0065d0527f
#
_cell.length_a   1.000
_cell.length_b   1.000
_cell.length_c   1.000
_cell.angle_alpha   90.00
_cell.angle_beta   90.00
_cell.angle_gamma   90.00
#
_symmetry.space_group_name_H-M   'P 1'
#
loop_
_entity.id
_entity.type
_entity.pdbx_description
1 polymer ?
#
loop_
_entity_poly.entity_id
_entity_poly.type
_entity_poly.pdbx_seq_one_letter_code
_entity_poly.pdbx_strand_id
1 'polypeptide(L)'
;MPVIDHSEVPLELFQGGATYQTLVGDPQGSSAIRIGIQTSPPGYRTPLHSHPYLETITVLEGQGEAWLQGSDVCIQLKPDVTLVVPPHQLHWFRATGERPLKTYGVHASPHRIVIVHDAG
;
A
#
# COMPACT_ATOMS: atom_id res chain seq x y z
N MET A 1 23.26 -8.52 -7.62
CA MET A 1 22.95 -7.50 -8.62
C MET A 1 21.85 -6.59 -8.11
N PRO A 2 22.03 -5.27 -8.24
CA PRO A 2 21.01 -4.33 -7.79
C PRO A 2 19.89 -4.14 -8.83
N VAL A 3 19.46 -5.21 -9.46
CA VAL A 3 18.33 -5.18 -10.40
C VAL A 3 17.34 -6.23 -9.98
N ILE A 4 16.08 -5.82 -9.87
CA ILE A 4 14.99 -6.69 -9.45
C ILE A 4 13.98 -6.79 -10.58
N ASP A 5 13.83 -7.99 -11.12
CA ASP A 5 12.82 -8.29 -12.12
C ASP A 5 11.54 -8.70 -11.38
N HIS A 6 10.47 -7.92 -11.54
CA HIS A 6 9.22 -8.16 -10.81
C HIS A 6 8.62 -9.53 -11.13
N SER A 7 8.87 -10.06 -12.33
CA SER A 7 8.34 -11.37 -12.70
C SER A 7 8.97 -12.51 -11.89
N GLU A 8 10.11 -12.27 -11.27
CA GLU A 8 10.82 -13.25 -10.44
C GLU A 8 10.50 -13.09 -8.94
N VAL A 9 9.77 -12.04 -8.56
CA VAL A 9 9.42 -11.79 -7.16
C VAL A 9 8.15 -12.57 -6.81
N PRO A 10 8.19 -13.41 -5.75
CA PRO A 10 7.01 -14.20 -5.38
C PRO A 10 5.85 -13.31 -4.95
N LEU A 11 4.64 -13.78 -5.23
CA LEU A 11 3.42 -13.14 -4.73
C LEU A 11 3.14 -13.60 -3.32
N GLU A 12 2.83 -12.65 -2.45
CA GLU A 12 2.30 -12.90 -1.12
C GLU A 12 0.79 -12.68 -1.15
N LEU A 13 0.03 -13.52 -0.47
CA LEU A 13 -1.42 -13.36 -0.39
C LEU A 13 -1.77 -12.57 0.87
N PHE A 14 -2.54 -11.51 0.69
CA PHE A 14 -3.11 -10.76 1.79
C PHE A 14 -4.55 -11.20 2.03
N GLN A 15 -5.01 -11.03 3.25
CA GLN A 15 -6.41 -11.26 3.59
C GLN A 15 -7.29 -10.36 2.72
N GLY A 16 -8.39 -10.90 2.20
CA GLY A 16 -9.30 -10.14 1.32
C GLY A 16 -9.00 -10.28 -0.16
N GLY A 17 -7.98 -11.07 -0.54
CA GLY A 17 -7.70 -11.39 -1.93
C GLY A 17 -6.70 -10.50 -2.61
N ALA A 18 -6.14 -9.50 -1.93
CA ALA A 18 -5.07 -8.71 -2.49
C ALA A 18 -3.78 -9.53 -2.54
N THR A 19 -2.92 -9.24 -3.50
CA THR A 19 -1.59 -9.82 -3.59
C THR A 19 -0.53 -8.75 -3.41
N TYR A 20 0.64 -9.14 -2.95
CA TYR A 20 1.73 -8.24 -2.65
C TYR A 20 3.06 -8.82 -3.13
N GLN A 21 3.91 -7.98 -3.68
CA GLN A 21 5.28 -8.34 -4.04
C GLN A 21 6.22 -7.41 -3.30
N THR A 22 7.06 -7.96 -2.43
CA THR A 22 8.11 -7.18 -1.76
C THR A 22 9.28 -7.04 -2.72
N LEU A 23 9.50 -5.85 -3.22
CA LEU A 23 10.59 -5.56 -4.15
C LEU A 23 11.88 -5.24 -3.42
N VAL A 24 11.79 -4.45 -2.35
CA VAL A 24 12.92 -4.09 -1.49
C VAL A 24 12.49 -4.28 -0.05
N GLY A 25 13.31 -4.96 0.72
CA GLY A 25 13.04 -5.24 2.13
C GLY A 25 13.17 -6.72 2.43
N ASP A 26 13.52 -7.03 3.66
CA ASP A 26 13.63 -8.40 4.14
C ASP A 26 13.28 -8.45 5.64
N PRO A 27 13.11 -9.67 6.21
CA PRO A 27 12.78 -9.79 7.64
C PRO A 27 13.85 -9.25 8.58
N GLN A 28 15.11 -9.17 8.12
CA GLN A 28 16.23 -8.69 8.94
C GLN A 28 16.30 -7.18 9.01
N GLY A 29 15.56 -6.47 8.13
CA GLY A 29 15.60 -5.01 8.10
C GLY A 29 16.89 -4.46 7.54
N SER A 30 17.44 -5.11 6.50
CA SER A 30 18.73 -4.71 5.92
C SER A 30 18.65 -3.46 5.06
N SER A 31 17.45 -3.06 4.64
CA SER A 31 17.23 -1.87 3.82
C SER A 31 16.62 -0.76 4.67
N ALA A 32 17.00 0.49 4.40
CA ALA A 32 16.43 1.63 5.11
C ALA A 32 14.95 1.86 4.76
N ILE A 33 14.53 1.37 3.60
CA ILE A 33 13.14 1.50 3.12
C ILE A 33 12.63 0.14 2.67
N ARG A 34 11.31 0.04 2.58
CA ARG A 34 10.64 -1.12 1.96
C ARG A 34 9.82 -0.63 0.78
N ILE A 35 9.86 -1.38 -0.30
CA ILE A 35 9.11 -1.09 -1.52
C ILE A 35 8.34 -2.34 -1.91
N GLY A 36 7.06 -2.15 -2.24
CA GLY A 36 6.24 -3.25 -2.70
C GLY A 36 5.19 -2.84 -3.70
N ILE A 37 4.71 -3.82 -4.45
CA ILE A 37 3.57 -3.65 -5.35
C ILE A 37 2.42 -4.46 -4.79
N GLN A 38 1.29 -3.79 -4.59
CA GLN A 38 0.06 -4.44 -4.15
C GLN A 38 -0.95 -4.42 -5.29
N THR A 39 -1.57 -5.56 -5.56
CA THR A 39 -2.65 -5.69 -6.52
C THR A 39 -3.91 -6.06 -5.76
N SER A 40 -4.88 -5.15 -5.75
CA SER A 40 -6.10 -5.25 -4.96
C SER A 40 -7.29 -5.48 -5.88
N PRO A 41 -8.04 -6.58 -5.70
CA PRO A 41 -9.21 -6.84 -6.54
C PRO A 41 -10.31 -5.80 -6.31
N PRO A 42 -11.22 -5.61 -7.27
CA PRO A 42 -12.35 -4.69 -7.07
C PRO A 42 -13.09 -4.99 -5.77
N GLY A 43 -13.39 -3.94 -5.00
CA GLY A 43 -14.07 -4.06 -3.72
C GLY A 43 -13.15 -4.32 -2.52
N TYR A 44 -11.89 -4.61 -2.74
CA TYR A 44 -10.93 -4.77 -1.63
C TYR A 44 -10.77 -3.43 -0.89
N ARG A 45 -10.74 -3.50 0.43
CA ARG A 45 -10.45 -2.35 1.28
C ARG A 45 -9.41 -2.74 2.33
N THR A 46 -8.43 -1.87 2.56
CA THR A 46 -7.51 -2.05 3.69
C THR A 46 -8.24 -1.76 5.00
N PRO A 47 -7.81 -2.35 6.13
CA PRO A 47 -8.31 -1.92 7.42
C PRO A 47 -7.95 -0.45 7.69
N LEU A 48 -8.66 0.19 8.60
CA LEU A 48 -8.25 1.48 9.14
C LEU A 48 -6.98 1.25 9.95
N HIS A 49 -5.89 1.91 9.55
CA HIS A 49 -4.58 1.64 10.15
C HIS A 49 -3.66 2.85 10.07
N SER A 50 -2.53 2.73 10.73
CA SER A 50 -1.46 3.73 10.67
C SER A 50 -0.10 3.04 10.70
N HIS A 51 0.93 3.80 10.37
CA HIS A 51 2.33 3.39 10.47
C HIS A 51 3.10 4.46 11.23
N PRO A 52 4.14 4.08 12.00
CA PRO A 52 4.97 5.08 12.70
C PRO A 52 5.99 5.76 11.79
N TYR A 53 5.82 5.66 10.47
CA TYR A 53 6.73 6.22 9.48
C TYR A 53 5.96 6.74 8.28
N LEU A 54 6.62 7.50 7.42
CA LEU A 54 6.05 8.00 6.18
C LEU A 54 5.82 6.85 5.21
N GLU A 55 4.67 6.84 4.56
CA GLU A 55 4.38 5.95 3.45
C GLU A 55 3.95 6.75 2.24
N THR A 56 4.36 6.33 1.04
CA THR A 56 3.80 6.83 -0.20
C THR A 56 3.18 5.70 -0.98
N ILE A 57 2.05 5.98 -1.62
CA ILE A 57 1.32 5.01 -2.43
C ILE A 57 1.08 5.63 -3.80
N THR A 58 1.67 5.05 -4.83
CA THR A 58 1.54 5.54 -6.20
C THR A 58 0.68 4.54 -6.99
N VAL A 59 -0.34 5.05 -7.66
CA VAL A 59 -1.22 4.21 -8.48
C VAL A 59 -0.58 3.96 -9.83
N LEU A 60 -0.43 2.69 -10.18
CA LEU A 60 0.08 2.25 -11.48
C LEU A 60 -1.07 1.92 -12.44
N GLU A 61 -2.09 1.23 -11.96
CA GLU A 61 -3.24 0.79 -12.76
C GLU A 61 -4.49 0.77 -11.90
N GLY A 62 -5.64 0.93 -12.54
CA GLY A 62 -6.93 0.81 -11.86
C GLY A 62 -7.37 2.11 -11.19
N GLN A 63 -8.40 2.00 -10.37
CA GLN A 63 -9.01 3.13 -9.69
C GLN A 63 -9.32 2.75 -8.25
N GLY A 64 -9.33 3.75 -7.39
CA GLY A 64 -9.69 3.56 -6.00
C GLY A 64 -10.02 4.86 -5.31
N GLU A 65 -10.24 4.73 -4.03
CA GLU A 65 -10.47 5.85 -3.12
C GLU A 65 -9.63 5.64 -1.88
N ALA A 66 -9.20 6.73 -1.28
CA ALA A 66 -8.49 6.70 -0.01
C ALA A 66 -9.07 7.72 0.95
N TRP A 67 -8.94 7.45 2.24
CA TRP A 67 -9.30 8.39 3.28
C TRP A 67 -8.10 8.57 4.21
N LEU A 68 -7.84 9.83 4.55
CA LEU A 68 -6.84 10.19 5.54
C LEU A 68 -7.55 10.92 6.68
N GLN A 69 -7.13 10.63 7.89
CA GLN A 69 -7.63 11.33 9.09
C GLN A 69 -7.49 12.84 8.91
N GLY A 70 -8.57 13.57 9.22
CA GLY A 70 -8.60 15.02 9.05
C GLY A 70 -9.13 15.48 7.70
N SER A 71 -9.39 14.57 6.77
CA SER A 71 -9.98 14.91 5.47
C SER A 71 -11.49 14.74 5.51
N ASP A 72 -12.21 15.70 4.93
CA ASP A 72 -13.67 15.67 4.84
C ASP A 72 -14.15 14.88 3.62
N VAL A 73 -13.26 14.57 2.69
CA VAL A 73 -13.63 13.88 1.44
C VAL A 73 -12.66 12.75 1.16
N CYS A 74 -13.14 11.75 0.43
CA CYS A 74 -12.29 10.69 -0.07
C CYS A 74 -11.42 11.21 -1.22
N ILE A 75 -10.17 10.76 -1.21
CA ILE A 75 -9.19 11.09 -2.24
C ILE A 75 -9.37 10.08 -3.38
N GLN A 76 -9.49 10.59 -4.61
CA GLN A 76 -9.59 9.71 -5.78
C GLN A 76 -8.22 9.19 -6.16
N LEU A 77 -8.11 7.87 -6.25
CA LEU A 77 -6.90 7.18 -6.70
C LEU A 77 -7.07 6.76 -8.14
N LYS A 78 -6.16 7.20 -8.98
CA LYS A 78 -6.13 6.87 -10.41
C LYS A 78 -4.65 6.82 -10.84
N PRO A 79 -4.34 6.26 -12.02
CA PRO A 79 -2.96 6.22 -12.48
C PRO A 79 -2.27 7.58 -12.44
N ASP A 80 -1.02 7.58 -12.05
CA ASP A 80 -0.16 8.76 -11.92
C ASP A 80 -0.48 9.67 -10.72
N VAL A 81 -1.25 9.16 -9.76
CA VAL A 81 -1.49 9.85 -8.48
C VAL A 81 -0.65 9.20 -7.39
N THR A 82 0.00 10.01 -6.59
CA THR A 82 0.72 9.56 -5.39
C THR A 82 0.06 10.12 -4.14
N LEU A 83 -0.34 9.22 -3.26
CA LEU A 83 -0.85 9.55 -1.94
C LEU A 83 0.33 9.57 -0.97
N VAL A 84 0.47 10.64 -0.21
CA VAL A 84 1.49 10.75 0.84
C VAL A 84 0.80 10.60 2.18
N VAL A 85 1.22 9.58 2.95
CA VAL A 85 0.65 9.29 4.26
C VAL A 85 1.70 9.62 5.33
N PRO A 86 1.51 10.71 6.10
CA PRO A 86 2.43 11.06 7.17
C PRO A 86 2.48 9.99 8.26
N PRO A 87 3.54 9.98 9.09
CA PRO A 87 3.61 9.07 10.24
C PRO A 87 2.40 9.22 11.15
N HIS A 88 1.90 8.10 11.66
CA HIS A 88 0.81 8.02 12.65
C HIS A 88 -0.56 8.46 12.15
N GLN A 89 -0.70 8.82 10.88
CA GLN A 89 -1.99 9.24 10.35
C GLN A 89 -2.87 8.05 10.00
N LEU A 90 -4.07 8.00 10.57
CA LEU A 90 -5.04 6.96 10.25
C LEU A 90 -5.48 7.07 8.80
N HIS A 91 -5.54 5.95 8.13
CA HIS A 91 -5.92 5.91 6.72
C HIS A 91 -6.43 4.54 6.30
N TRP A 92 -7.14 4.52 5.19
CA TRP A 92 -7.49 3.32 4.45
C TRP A 92 -7.57 3.66 2.97
N PHE A 93 -7.47 2.64 2.13
CA PHE A 93 -7.84 2.77 0.73
C PHE A 93 -8.63 1.54 0.28
N ARG A 94 -9.37 1.71 -0.82
CA ARG A 94 -10.15 0.63 -1.43
C ARG A 94 -10.04 0.69 -2.93
N ALA A 95 -10.16 -0.47 -3.57
CA ALA A 95 -10.23 -0.58 -5.01
C ALA A 95 -11.67 -0.39 -5.45
N THR A 96 -11.88 0.51 -6.41
CA THR A 96 -13.19 0.75 -7.04
C THR A 96 -13.09 0.38 -8.50
N GLY A 97 -14.21 0.43 -9.23
CA GLY A 97 -14.21 0.11 -10.63
C GLY A 97 -14.20 -1.40 -10.89
N GLU A 98 -13.90 -1.78 -12.12
CA GLU A 98 -14.01 -3.17 -12.57
C GLU A 98 -12.67 -3.87 -12.72
N ARG A 99 -11.58 -3.13 -12.59
CA ARG A 99 -10.21 -3.67 -12.72
C ARG A 99 -9.50 -3.63 -11.38
N PRO A 100 -8.52 -4.51 -11.17
CA PRO A 100 -7.69 -4.43 -9.97
C PRO A 100 -6.98 -3.09 -9.86
N LEU A 101 -6.83 -2.62 -8.63
CA LEU A 101 -6.03 -1.45 -8.30
C LEU A 101 -4.61 -1.92 -8.02
N LYS A 102 -3.67 -1.46 -8.82
CA LYS A 102 -2.25 -1.80 -8.67
C LYS A 102 -1.50 -0.58 -8.16
N THR A 103 -0.85 -0.73 -7.01
CA THR A 103 -0.18 0.36 -6.33
C THR A 103 1.28 0.02 -6.05
N TYR A 104 2.12 1.05 -6.10
CA TYR A 104 3.54 0.99 -5.77
C TYR A 104 3.72 1.75 -4.46
N GLY A 105 4.10 1.03 -3.41
CA GLY A 105 4.20 1.60 -2.07
C GLY A 105 5.63 1.68 -1.59
N VAL A 106 5.95 2.79 -0.92
CA VAL A 106 7.24 2.97 -0.26
C VAL A 106 6.99 3.22 1.22
N HIS A 107 7.58 2.38 2.06
CA HIS A 107 7.58 2.53 3.52
C HIS A 107 8.96 3.04 3.93
N ALA A 108 9.01 4.19 4.60
CA ALA A 108 10.26 4.79 5.06
C ALA A 108 10.72 4.13 6.37
N SER A 109 10.93 2.83 6.32
CA SER A 109 11.31 2.00 7.46
C SER A 109 11.90 0.69 6.98
N PRO A 110 12.88 0.13 7.71
CA PRO A 110 13.39 -1.22 7.42
C PRO A 110 12.36 -2.32 7.67
N HIS A 111 11.36 -2.05 8.50
CA HIS A 111 10.33 -3.03 8.85
C HIS A 111 8.94 -2.51 8.51
N ARG A 112 8.07 -3.41 8.07
CA ARG A 112 6.68 -3.10 7.81
C ARG A 112 5.92 -3.19 9.13
N ILE A 113 5.47 -2.05 9.64
CA ILE A 113 4.75 -1.96 10.91
C ILE A 113 3.35 -1.43 10.60
N VAL A 114 2.32 -2.20 10.92
CA VAL A 114 0.93 -1.86 10.68
C VAL A 114 0.20 -1.88 12.02
N ILE A 115 -0.39 -0.75 12.38
CA ILE A 115 -1.19 -0.62 13.60
C ILE A 115 -2.65 -0.51 13.16
N VAL A 116 -3.41 -1.56 13.43
CA VAL A 116 -4.82 -1.63 13.01
C VAL A 116 -5.70 -0.98 14.05
N HIS A 117 -6.61 -0.12 13.59
CA HIS A 117 -7.50 0.67 14.44
C HIS A 117 -8.99 0.38 14.21
N ASP A 118 -9.32 -0.57 13.37
CA ASP A 118 -10.71 -0.95 13.15
C ASP A 118 -11.27 -1.53 14.46
N ALA A 119 -12.40 -1.00 14.86
CA ALA A 119 -12.98 -1.35 16.15
C ALA A 119 -13.84 -2.61 16.11
N GLY A 120 -13.70 -3.38 15.13
CA GLY A 120 -14.45 -4.59 15.17
C GLY A 120 -14.99 -5.11 13.97
#